data_793b83ff63c6a1fc1faa418ad924807f
#
_entry.id   793b83ff63c6a1fc1faa418ad924807f
#
_cell.length_a   1.000
_cell.length_b   1.000
_cell.length_c   1.000
_cell.angle_alpha   90.00
_cell.angle_beta   90.00
_cell.angle_gamma   90.00
#
_symmetry.space_group_name_H-M   'P 1'
#
loop_
_entity.id
_entity.type
_entity.pdbx_description
1 polymer ?
#
loop_
_entity_poly.entity_id
_entity_poly.type
_entity_poly.pdbx_seq_one_letter_code
_entity_poly.pdbx_strand_id
1 'polypeptide(L)'
;MVGAPEAPWLALYDPGLPPAIEREHDNAVAMFDAAVRRAPERDLVRYFETPISHAEVDELSAALALGLRGLGVARGDRVALMLQNVPQFVIALLAIWRLGAIAVPCNPMLRERELTRQLADCGARGIIALESLHRETVAAAAPAAGLDFAVTTSELDLLDGPPSAVLEGAERERAPGVPDLLELIEANAGARPEPVALGPGDVALLTYTSGTTGPPKGAMNTHGNVVIDSQIFREWFHMEDGDVILGIAPLFHITGLIAHVGLALSAGAPLILAYRFDPAETARLVEVHGATVSVAAITAYLAMLRDDVLARHDLSSLTKAYSGGAPIPPSVAEEFERRTGVRLRPAYGLTETTSASHLTPLSGRAPTDAATGALAVGLPVFNTSMRILDDDGRPVATGEVGEVAIAGPQVVPGYWNKPEETAHAIRDGELLTGDVGKVDADGWLYIVDRKKDMIVASGYKVWPREVEDVIYEHPAVHEAAVVGAPDEYRGETVRAFVSLKPGAHVEPGELIGFCRERLAAYKCPRSVDVLDELPKTVSGKILRRELRETS
;
A
#
# COMPACT_ATOMS: atom_id res chain seq x y z
N MET A 1 -25.66 23.66 -17.24
CA MET A 1 -24.41 23.71 -16.46
C MET A 1 -24.83 23.42 -15.03
N VAL A 2 -24.67 22.19 -14.59
CA VAL A 2 -24.76 21.87 -13.16
C VAL A 2 -23.50 22.52 -12.55
N GLY A 3 -23.66 23.42 -11.57
CA GLY A 3 -22.54 24.07 -10.89
C GLY A 3 -21.53 23.02 -10.44
N ALA A 4 -20.22 23.33 -10.53
CA ALA A 4 -19.19 22.50 -9.96
C ALA A 4 -19.58 22.22 -8.49
N PRO A 5 -19.49 20.96 -8.00
CA PRO A 5 -19.81 20.68 -6.61
C PRO A 5 -18.96 21.60 -5.72
N GLU A 6 -19.60 22.26 -4.77
CA GLU A 6 -18.86 23.01 -3.75
C GLU A 6 -17.87 22.05 -3.13
N ALA A 7 -16.58 22.42 -3.10
CA ALA A 7 -15.50 21.65 -2.51
C ALA A 7 -15.18 22.19 -1.11
N PRO A 8 -16.03 21.92 -0.09
CA PRO A 8 -15.90 22.53 1.24
C PRO A 8 -14.57 22.15 1.89
N TRP A 9 -14.03 20.99 1.58
CA TRP A 9 -12.76 20.49 2.13
C TRP A 9 -11.53 21.35 1.78
N LEU A 10 -11.60 22.19 0.74
CA LEU A 10 -10.48 23.06 0.38
C LEU A 10 -10.15 24.07 1.49
N ALA A 11 -11.13 24.45 2.30
CA ALA A 11 -10.92 25.33 3.45
C ALA A 11 -10.15 24.66 4.61
N LEU A 12 -10.05 23.33 4.57
CA LEU A 12 -9.38 22.51 5.59
C LEU A 12 -7.98 22.06 5.16
N TYR A 13 -7.55 22.41 3.96
CA TYR A 13 -6.18 22.15 3.52
C TYR A 13 -5.19 22.91 4.38
N ASP A 14 -3.99 22.38 4.54
CA ASP A 14 -2.94 23.08 5.26
C ASP A 14 -2.61 24.42 4.58
N PRO A 15 -2.28 25.45 5.37
CA PRO A 15 -1.93 26.78 4.82
C PRO A 15 -0.82 26.69 3.78
N GLY A 16 -1.05 27.28 2.61
CA GLY A 16 -0.10 27.29 1.51
C GLY A 16 -0.30 26.18 0.48
N LEU A 17 -1.11 25.16 0.76
CA LEU A 17 -1.45 24.16 -0.25
C LEU A 17 -2.43 24.75 -1.29
N PRO A 18 -2.17 24.53 -2.60
CA PRO A 18 -3.08 24.96 -3.66
C PRO A 18 -4.31 24.04 -3.72
N PRO A 19 -5.44 24.51 -4.29
CA PRO A 19 -6.61 23.65 -4.50
C PRO A 19 -6.40 22.58 -5.57
N ALA A 20 -5.42 22.77 -6.45
CA ALA A 20 -5.07 21.89 -7.56
C ALA A 20 -3.59 22.02 -7.88
N ILE A 21 -3.00 20.97 -8.43
CA ILE A 21 -1.62 20.93 -8.91
C ILE A 21 -1.58 20.47 -10.37
N GLU A 22 -0.56 20.92 -11.10
CA GLU A 22 -0.24 20.42 -12.44
C GLU A 22 0.87 19.38 -12.35
N ARG A 23 0.82 18.37 -13.22
CA ARG A 23 1.87 17.37 -13.30
C ARG A 23 3.17 17.99 -13.83
N GLU A 24 4.25 17.86 -13.06
CA GLU A 24 5.56 18.47 -13.38
C GLU A 24 6.35 17.72 -14.45
N HIS A 25 6.14 16.41 -14.59
CA HIS A 25 6.87 15.53 -15.50
C HIS A 25 5.93 14.64 -16.29
N ASP A 26 6.24 14.34 -17.54
CA ASP A 26 5.42 13.46 -18.37
C ASP A 26 5.51 11.98 -17.95
N ASN A 27 6.63 11.58 -17.33
CA ASN A 27 6.84 10.19 -16.92
C ASN A 27 7.78 10.09 -15.71
N ALA A 28 7.77 8.93 -15.07
CA ALA A 28 8.54 8.67 -13.85
C ALA A 28 10.07 8.66 -14.07
N VAL A 29 10.56 8.35 -15.27
CA VAL A 29 11.99 8.45 -15.59
C VAL A 29 12.42 9.91 -15.62
N ALA A 30 11.65 10.77 -16.25
CA ALA A 30 11.93 12.22 -16.29
C ALA A 30 11.88 12.85 -14.87
N MET A 31 10.97 12.38 -14.02
CA MET A 31 10.89 12.77 -12.60
C MET A 31 12.18 12.38 -11.85
N PHE A 32 12.62 11.14 -12.00
CA PHE A 32 13.87 10.65 -11.40
C PHE A 32 15.10 11.42 -11.94
N ASP A 33 15.22 11.58 -13.25
CA ASP A 33 16.33 12.32 -13.87
C ASP A 33 16.41 13.78 -13.37
N ALA A 34 15.27 14.40 -13.05
CA ALA A 34 15.24 15.72 -12.43
C ALA A 34 15.81 15.72 -11.00
N ALA A 35 15.50 14.68 -10.20
CA ALA A 35 16.06 14.51 -8.86
C ALA A 35 17.58 14.26 -8.90
N VAL A 36 18.07 13.40 -9.81
CA VAL A 36 19.50 13.15 -10.04
C VAL A 36 20.23 14.47 -10.37
N ARG A 37 19.70 15.27 -11.32
CA ARG A 37 20.31 16.56 -11.68
C ARG A 37 20.36 17.55 -10.51
N ARG A 38 19.36 17.53 -9.63
CA ARG A 38 19.27 18.44 -8.49
C ARG A 38 20.28 18.11 -7.39
N ALA A 39 20.45 16.84 -7.08
CA ALA A 39 21.26 16.39 -5.95
C ALA A 39 21.89 14.99 -6.20
N PRO A 40 22.87 14.87 -7.14
CA PRO A 40 23.41 13.56 -7.53
C PRO A 40 24.05 12.78 -6.37
N GLU A 41 24.73 13.50 -5.47
CA GLU A 41 25.48 12.90 -4.34
C GLU A 41 24.61 12.64 -3.10
N ARG A 42 23.34 13.07 -3.11
CA ARG A 42 22.42 12.80 -2.00
C ARG A 42 21.97 11.35 -2.05
N ASP A 43 21.84 10.73 -0.88
CA ASP A 43 21.26 9.38 -0.77
C ASP A 43 19.85 9.36 -1.36
N LEU A 44 19.56 8.38 -2.22
CA LEU A 44 18.21 8.03 -2.62
C LEU A 44 17.70 6.84 -1.83
N VAL A 45 18.56 5.86 -1.58
CA VAL A 45 18.23 4.67 -0.79
C VAL A 45 19.24 4.53 0.34
N ARG A 46 18.73 4.15 1.51
CA ARG A 46 19.54 3.64 2.62
C ARG A 46 19.09 2.22 2.92
N TYR A 47 19.89 1.25 2.54
CA TYR A 47 19.58 -0.15 2.83
C TYR A 47 20.17 -0.52 4.17
N PHE A 48 19.30 -0.63 5.17
CA PHE A 48 19.72 -0.52 6.57
C PHE A 48 20.54 0.76 6.78
N GLU A 49 21.86 0.69 6.96
CA GLU A 49 22.74 1.84 7.10
C GLU A 49 23.61 2.12 5.85
N THR A 50 23.53 1.26 4.82
CA THR A 50 24.29 1.44 3.57
C THR A 50 23.63 2.50 2.68
N PRO A 51 24.27 3.65 2.45
CA PRO A 51 23.74 4.67 1.57
C PRO A 51 24.00 4.31 0.09
N ILE A 52 23.06 4.65 -0.78
CA ILE A 52 23.20 4.58 -2.24
C ILE A 52 22.66 5.89 -2.79
N SER A 53 23.52 6.67 -3.44
CA SER A 53 23.18 8.00 -3.93
C SER A 53 22.28 7.96 -5.18
N HIS A 54 21.69 9.12 -5.52
CA HIS A 54 20.92 9.28 -6.75
C HIS A 54 21.77 8.96 -7.99
N ALA A 55 23.04 9.39 -8.03
CA ALA A 55 23.94 9.10 -9.13
C ALA A 55 24.25 7.61 -9.26
N GLU A 56 24.50 6.93 -8.16
CA GLU A 56 24.74 5.46 -8.16
C GLU A 56 23.50 4.70 -8.63
N VAL A 57 22.30 5.03 -8.13
CA VAL A 57 21.06 4.40 -8.61
C VAL A 57 20.83 4.67 -10.10
N ASP A 58 21.15 5.87 -10.58
CA ASP A 58 21.07 6.21 -11.99
C ASP A 58 22.00 5.36 -12.86
N GLU A 59 23.26 5.21 -12.45
CA GLU A 59 24.25 4.36 -13.14
C GLU A 59 23.86 2.89 -13.13
N LEU A 60 23.49 2.36 -11.95
CA LEU A 60 23.11 0.95 -11.79
C LEU A 60 21.86 0.62 -12.61
N SER A 61 20.85 1.51 -12.58
CA SER A 61 19.62 1.29 -13.35
C SER A 61 19.83 1.40 -14.87
N ALA A 62 20.72 2.30 -15.33
CA ALA A 62 21.07 2.39 -16.74
C ALA A 62 21.82 1.15 -17.25
N ALA A 63 22.80 0.66 -16.48
CA ALA A 63 23.53 -0.55 -16.80
C ALA A 63 22.62 -1.77 -16.81
N LEU A 64 21.73 -1.92 -15.80
CA LEU A 64 20.76 -3.02 -15.74
C LEU A 64 19.79 -2.96 -16.94
N ALA A 65 19.35 -1.77 -17.35
CA ALA A 65 18.49 -1.62 -18.53
C ALA A 65 19.14 -2.19 -19.80
N LEU A 66 20.46 -1.98 -19.99
CA LEU A 66 21.20 -2.60 -21.08
C LEU A 66 21.27 -4.13 -20.96
N GLY A 67 21.50 -4.64 -19.75
CA GLY A 67 21.47 -6.07 -19.48
C GLY A 67 20.12 -6.71 -19.84
N LEU A 68 19.01 -6.09 -19.39
CA LEU A 68 17.64 -6.53 -19.71
C LEU A 68 17.34 -6.44 -21.21
N ARG A 69 17.82 -5.39 -21.89
CA ARG A 69 17.73 -5.28 -23.36
C ARG A 69 18.50 -6.40 -24.05
N GLY A 70 19.65 -6.80 -23.51
CA GLY A 70 20.42 -7.95 -23.98
C GLY A 70 19.65 -9.28 -23.84
N LEU A 71 18.77 -9.40 -22.85
CA LEU A 71 17.83 -10.52 -22.68
C LEU A 71 16.56 -10.37 -23.54
N GLY A 72 16.49 -9.33 -24.38
CA GLY A 72 15.43 -9.11 -25.36
C GLY A 72 14.27 -8.24 -24.86
N VAL A 73 14.37 -7.59 -23.69
CA VAL A 73 13.31 -6.69 -23.21
C VAL A 73 13.20 -5.45 -24.12
N ALA A 74 11.99 -5.16 -24.56
CA ALA A 74 11.63 -4.05 -25.42
C ALA A 74 10.47 -3.22 -24.85
N ARG A 75 10.17 -2.09 -25.48
CA ARG A 75 9.05 -1.22 -25.11
C ARG A 75 7.74 -2.01 -25.09
N GLY A 76 6.98 -1.85 -24.02
CA GLY A 76 5.68 -2.48 -23.81
C GLY A 76 5.76 -3.93 -23.28
N ASP A 77 6.94 -4.53 -23.16
CA ASP A 77 7.11 -5.82 -22.48
C ASP A 77 6.83 -5.71 -20.99
N ARG A 78 6.35 -6.77 -20.38
CA ARG A 78 6.10 -6.86 -18.94
C ARG A 78 7.24 -7.65 -18.31
N VAL A 79 7.88 -7.04 -17.30
CA VAL A 79 8.93 -7.68 -16.50
C VAL A 79 8.46 -7.75 -15.06
N ALA A 80 8.35 -8.95 -14.52
CA ALA A 80 7.90 -9.18 -13.16
C ALA A 80 9.03 -8.91 -12.15
N LEU A 81 8.67 -8.38 -10.99
CA LEU A 81 9.56 -8.14 -9.84
C LEU A 81 9.05 -8.91 -8.64
N MET A 82 9.75 -9.97 -8.23
CA MET A 82 9.45 -10.76 -7.03
C MET A 82 10.55 -10.57 -6.00
N LEU A 83 10.56 -9.39 -5.39
CA LEU A 83 11.58 -8.89 -4.49
C LEU A 83 10.95 -8.39 -3.18
N GLN A 84 11.71 -8.42 -2.11
CA GLN A 84 11.40 -7.73 -0.85
C GLN A 84 11.80 -6.24 -0.94
N ASN A 85 11.79 -5.51 0.19
CA ASN A 85 12.21 -4.12 0.26
C ASN A 85 13.75 -4.01 0.23
N VAL A 86 14.32 -4.17 -0.96
CA VAL A 86 15.76 -4.14 -1.24
C VAL A 86 16.07 -3.08 -2.30
N PRO A 87 17.31 -2.52 -2.36
CA PRO A 87 17.68 -1.50 -3.34
C PRO A 87 17.48 -1.94 -4.78
N GLN A 88 17.69 -3.23 -5.06
CA GLN A 88 17.52 -3.82 -6.38
C GLN A 88 16.09 -3.66 -6.91
N PHE A 89 15.08 -3.52 -6.02
CA PHE A 89 13.72 -3.25 -6.44
C PHE A 89 13.62 -1.89 -7.15
N VAL A 90 14.21 -0.85 -6.56
CA VAL A 90 14.22 0.52 -7.12
C VAL A 90 15.04 0.56 -8.41
N ILE A 91 16.22 -0.07 -8.41
CA ILE A 91 17.12 -0.14 -9.56
C ILE A 91 16.45 -0.87 -10.73
N ALA A 92 15.83 -2.03 -10.48
CA ALA A 92 15.14 -2.81 -11.50
C ALA A 92 13.89 -2.08 -12.03
N LEU A 93 13.13 -1.43 -11.17
CA LEU A 93 11.97 -0.62 -11.56
C LEU A 93 12.37 0.48 -12.55
N LEU A 94 13.41 1.25 -12.23
CA LEU A 94 13.94 2.30 -13.10
C LEU A 94 14.53 1.72 -14.39
N ALA A 95 15.24 0.59 -14.33
CA ALA A 95 15.79 -0.08 -15.51
C ALA A 95 14.69 -0.50 -16.50
N ILE A 96 13.59 -1.07 -15.99
CA ILE A 96 12.42 -1.46 -16.79
C ILE A 96 11.79 -0.23 -17.45
N TRP A 97 11.57 0.85 -16.69
CA TRP A 97 10.99 2.09 -17.21
C TRP A 97 11.87 2.78 -18.26
N ARG A 98 13.22 2.74 -18.11
CA ARG A 98 14.16 3.27 -19.11
C ARG A 98 14.05 2.59 -20.47
N LEU A 99 13.60 1.32 -20.50
CA LEU A 99 13.33 0.61 -21.74
C LEU A 99 11.90 0.83 -22.28
N GLY A 100 11.07 1.58 -21.58
CA GLY A 100 9.65 1.73 -21.89
C GLY A 100 8.87 0.44 -21.66
N ALA A 101 9.39 -0.46 -20.85
CA ALA A 101 8.75 -1.69 -20.43
C ALA A 101 7.91 -1.45 -19.17
N ILE A 102 7.03 -2.38 -18.86
CA ILE A 102 6.05 -2.31 -17.78
C ILE A 102 6.52 -3.20 -16.63
N ALA A 103 6.68 -2.64 -15.44
CA ALA A 103 6.99 -3.44 -14.26
C ALA A 103 5.73 -4.10 -13.69
N VAL A 104 5.87 -5.38 -13.29
CA VAL A 104 4.78 -6.15 -12.67
C VAL A 104 5.23 -6.60 -11.29
N PRO A 105 4.97 -5.81 -10.25
CA PRO A 105 5.30 -6.20 -8.89
C PRO A 105 4.53 -7.44 -8.46
N CYS A 106 5.25 -8.44 -7.96
CA CYS A 106 4.69 -9.71 -7.49
C CYS A 106 4.90 -9.86 -5.98
N ASN A 107 3.87 -10.29 -5.28
CA ASN A 107 3.97 -10.57 -3.86
C ASN A 107 4.93 -11.76 -3.62
N PRO A 108 6.00 -11.60 -2.81
CA PRO A 108 6.96 -12.67 -2.49
C PRO A 108 6.36 -13.92 -1.84
N MET A 109 5.14 -13.83 -1.30
CA MET A 109 4.45 -14.97 -0.68
C MET A 109 3.61 -15.80 -1.67
N LEU A 110 3.49 -15.37 -2.93
CA LEU A 110 2.79 -16.16 -3.94
C LEU A 110 3.45 -17.52 -4.10
N ARG A 111 2.63 -18.57 -4.17
CA ARG A 111 3.07 -19.91 -4.48
C ARG A 111 3.10 -20.13 -6.00
N GLU A 112 3.76 -21.18 -6.44
CA GLU A 112 3.93 -21.52 -7.86
C GLU A 112 2.67 -21.33 -8.71
N ARG A 113 1.53 -21.90 -8.28
CA ARG A 113 0.26 -21.81 -9.02
C ARG A 113 -0.26 -20.38 -9.17
N GLU A 114 -0.14 -19.58 -8.11
CA GLU A 114 -0.61 -18.20 -8.11
C GLU A 114 0.28 -17.32 -8.96
N LEU A 115 1.60 -17.47 -8.79
CA LEU A 115 2.60 -16.76 -9.59
C LEU A 115 2.47 -17.10 -11.07
N THR A 116 2.37 -18.39 -11.43
CA THR A 116 2.16 -18.84 -12.82
C THR A 116 0.94 -18.16 -13.43
N ARG A 117 -0.18 -18.13 -12.69
CA ARG A 117 -1.41 -17.47 -13.17
C ARG A 117 -1.19 -15.97 -13.41
N GLN A 118 -0.56 -15.24 -12.48
CA GLN A 118 -0.31 -13.82 -12.61
C GLN A 118 0.61 -13.51 -13.80
N LEU A 119 1.71 -14.24 -13.94
CA LEU A 119 2.66 -14.11 -15.03
C LEU A 119 2.02 -14.37 -16.41
N ALA A 120 1.19 -15.41 -16.50
CA ALA A 120 0.45 -15.72 -17.72
C ALA A 120 -0.62 -14.67 -18.05
N ASP A 121 -1.37 -14.17 -17.05
CA ASP A 121 -2.42 -13.15 -17.25
C ASP A 121 -1.84 -11.83 -17.78
N CYS A 122 -0.71 -11.38 -17.26
CA CYS A 122 -0.04 -10.18 -17.79
C CYS A 122 0.79 -10.45 -19.04
N GLY A 123 1.05 -11.71 -19.38
CA GLY A 123 1.97 -12.09 -20.47
C GLY A 123 3.38 -11.59 -20.18
N ALA A 124 3.88 -11.85 -18.97
CA ALA A 124 5.22 -11.45 -18.57
C ALA A 124 6.28 -12.09 -19.49
N ARG A 125 7.27 -11.29 -19.90
CA ARG A 125 8.41 -11.78 -20.70
C ARG A 125 9.49 -12.39 -19.83
N GLY A 126 9.73 -11.79 -18.67
CA GLY A 126 10.73 -12.26 -17.73
C GLY A 126 10.42 -11.85 -16.31
N ILE A 127 11.25 -12.31 -15.37
CA ILE A 127 11.11 -12.04 -13.94
C ILE A 127 12.47 -11.76 -13.31
N ILE A 128 12.52 -10.79 -12.41
CA ILE A 128 13.65 -10.54 -11.50
C ILE A 128 13.22 -10.95 -10.10
N ALA A 129 13.98 -11.82 -9.44
CA ALA A 129 13.62 -12.37 -8.15
C ALA A 129 14.82 -12.50 -7.20
N LEU A 130 14.55 -12.56 -5.90
CA LEU A 130 15.56 -12.98 -4.92
C LEU A 130 15.95 -14.45 -5.17
N GLU A 131 17.21 -14.82 -4.91
CA GLU A 131 17.73 -16.17 -5.06
C GLU A 131 16.89 -17.21 -4.31
N SER A 132 16.49 -16.90 -3.07
CA SER A 132 15.61 -17.74 -2.25
C SER A 132 14.24 -17.94 -2.88
N LEU A 133 13.59 -16.87 -3.36
CA LEU A 133 12.28 -16.92 -4.01
C LEU A 133 12.34 -17.59 -5.38
N HIS A 134 13.47 -17.45 -6.09
CA HIS A 134 13.71 -18.18 -7.32
C HIS A 134 13.69 -19.68 -7.05
N ARG A 135 14.48 -20.16 -6.10
CA ARG A 135 14.55 -21.57 -5.71
C ARG A 135 13.20 -22.12 -5.27
N GLU A 136 12.49 -21.38 -4.42
CA GLU A 136 11.26 -21.85 -3.80
C GLU A 136 10.04 -21.85 -4.74
N THR A 137 9.98 -20.91 -5.68
CA THR A 137 8.75 -20.64 -6.42
C THR A 137 8.99 -20.35 -7.91
N VAL A 138 9.92 -19.43 -8.24
CA VAL A 138 10.06 -18.91 -9.60
C VAL A 138 10.61 -19.95 -10.56
N ALA A 139 11.54 -20.80 -10.14
CA ALA A 139 12.14 -21.84 -10.97
C ALA A 139 11.11 -22.80 -11.59
N ALA A 140 10.01 -23.07 -10.88
CA ALA A 140 8.90 -23.87 -11.38
C ALA A 140 7.86 -23.02 -12.14
N ALA A 141 7.52 -21.83 -11.62
CA ALA A 141 6.48 -20.98 -12.18
C ALA A 141 6.88 -20.35 -13.53
N ALA A 142 8.14 -19.92 -13.71
CA ALA A 142 8.58 -19.20 -14.90
C ALA A 142 8.45 -20.02 -16.20
N PRO A 143 8.93 -21.28 -16.28
CA PRO A 143 8.72 -22.11 -17.46
C PRO A 143 7.24 -22.42 -17.71
N ALA A 144 6.47 -22.66 -16.63
CA ALA A 144 5.04 -22.96 -16.72
C ALA A 144 4.21 -21.76 -17.25
N ALA A 145 4.67 -20.53 -16.99
CA ALA A 145 4.09 -19.30 -17.51
C ALA A 145 4.65 -18.90 -18.89
N GLY A 146 5.68 -19.59 -19.40
CA GLY A 146 6.29 -19.33 -20.71
C GLY A 146 7.21 -18.11 -20.74
N LEU A 147 7.90 -17.80 -19.63
CA LEU A 147 8.85 -16.69 -19.57
C LEU A 147 10.12 -17.01 -20.38
N ASP A 148 10.67 -15.99 -21.04
CA ASP A 148 11.91 -16.11 -21.81
C ASP A 148 13.16 -16.17 -20.91
N PHE A 149 13.11 -15.49 -19.74
CA PHE A 149 14.24 -15.42 -18.81
C PHE A 149 13.78 -15.22 -17.34
N ALA A 150 14.67 -15.60 -16.44
CA ALA A 150 14.68 -15.14 -15.06
C ALA A 150 16.04 -14.49 -14.76
N VAL A 151 16.07 -13.51 -13.86
CA VAL A 151 17.28 -12.89 -13.31
C VAL A 151 17.20 -12.99 -11.79
N THR A 152 18.31 -13.35 -11.13
CA THR A 152 18.35 -13.45 -9.67
C THR A 152 19.25 -12.39 -9.05
N THR A 153 18.97 -12.06 -7.79
CA THR A 153 19.77 -11.19 -6.93
C THR A 153 19.63 -11.64 -5.49
N SER A 154 20.52 -11.22 -4.61
CA SER A 154 20.49 -11.55 -3.19
C SER A 154 20.12 -10.34 -2.35
N GLU A 155 19.44 -10.57 -1.23
CA GLU A 155 19.22 -9.57 -0.18
C GLU A 155 20.50 -9.07 0.47
N LEU A 156 21.61 -9.78 0.28
CA LEU A 156 22.96 -9.39 0.74
C LEU A 156 23.70 -8.51 -0.28
N ASP A 157 23.16 -8.38 -1.48
CA ASP A 157 23.72 -7.50 -2.49
C ASP A 157 23.50 -6.03 -2.11
N LEU A 158 24.45 -5.16 -2.48
CA LEU A 158 24.41 -3.73 -2.17
C LEU A 158 24.30 -3.42 -0.66
N LEU A 159 24.74 -4.35 0.18
CA LEU A 159 24.88 -4.16 1.62
C LEU A 159 26.37 -3.99 1.95
N ASP A 160 26.71 -2.90 2.62
CA ASP A 160 28.06 -2.65 3.12
C ASP A 160 28.12 -2.88 4.64
N GLY A 161 29.05 -3.71 5.09
CA GLY A 161 29.16 -4.08 6.50
C GLY A 161 28.40 -5.37 6.89
N PRO A 162 28.30 -5.66 8.20
CA PRO A 162 27.64 -6.86 8.70
C PRO A 162 26.15 -6.80 8.48
N PRO A 163 25.49 -7.93 8.10
CA PRO A 163 24.06 -7.96 7.92
C PRO A 163 23.31 -7.70 9.25
N SER A 164 22.17 -7.01 9.16
CA SER A 164 21.23 -6.87 10.27
C SER A 164 20.70 -8.22 10.74
N ALA A 165 20.22 -8.30 11.99
CA ALA A 165 19.55 -9.48 12.53
C ALA A 165 18.36 -9.96 11.67
N VAL A 166 17.73 -9.07 10.92
CA VAL A 166 16.66 -9.41 9.95
C VAL A 166 17.16 -10.31 8.82
N LEU A 167 18.46 -10.26 8.52
CA LEU A 167 19.15 -11.06 7.51
C LEU A 167 19.96 -12.22 8.12
N GLU A 168 19.79 -12.49 9.42
CA GLU A 168 20.50 -13.59 10.06
C GLU A 168 20.20 -14.93 9.35
N GLY A 169 21.28 -15.66 8.98
CA GLY A 169 21.16 -16.91 8.23
C GLY A 169 20.92 -16.75 6.73
N ALA A 170 20.84 -15.54 6.20
CA ALA A 170 20.82 -15.33 4.76
C ALA A 170 22.19 -15.69 4.16
N GLU A 171 22.16 -16.53 3.14
CA GLU A 171 23.36 -16.93 2.40
C GLU A 171 23.12 -16.71 0.90
N ARG A 172 24.15 -16.30 0.20
CA ARG A 172 24.09 -16.15 -1.25
C ARG A 172 24.14 -17.50 -1.94
N GLU A 173 23.09 -17.82 -2.66
CA GLU A 173 22.96 -19.07 -3.42
C GLU A 173 22.60 -18.80 -4.89
N ARG A 174 23.61 -18.59 -5.72
CA ARG A 174 23.41 -18.36 -7.15
C ARG A 174 22.73 -19.54 -7.83
N ALA A 175 21.69 -19.28 -8.61
CA ALA A 175 21.00 -20.30 -9.40
C ALA A 175 21.81 -20.65 -10.65
N PRO A 176 22.25 -21.93 -10.84
CA PRO A 176 23.06 -22.31 -12.00
C PRO A 176 22.36 -22.02 -13.33
N GLY A 177 23.04 -21.31 -14.23
CA GLY A 177 22.51 -20.97 -15.54
C GLY A 177 21.47 -19.86 -15.58
N VAL A 178 21.19 -19.23 -14.47
CA VAL A 178 20.33 -18.04 -14.38
C VAL A 178 21.20 -16.80 -14.25
N PRO A 179 21.03 -15.76 -15.07
CA PRO A 179 21.74 -14.51 -14.96
C PRO A 179 21.61 -13.87 -13.58
N ASP A 180 22.70 -13.36 -13.05
CA ASP A 180 22.74 -12.59 -11.81
C ASP A 180 22.58 -11.09 -12.15
N LEU A 181 21.82 -10.36 -11.33
CA LEU A 181 21.52 -8.94 -11.56
C LEU A 181 22.78 -8.07 -11.52
N LEU A 182 23.68 -8.31 -10.54
CA LEU A 182 24.92 -7.54 -10.44
C LEU A 182 25.89 -7.86 -11.58
N GLU A 183 25.93 -9.11 -12.07
CA GLU A 183 26.73 -9.46 -13.25
C GLU A 183 26.22 -8.75 -14.51
N LEU A 184 24.89 -8.63 -14.68
CA LEU A 184 24.30 -7.85 -15.77
C LEU A 184 24.66 -6.36 -15.68
N ILE A 185 24.68 -5.80 -14.48
CA ILE A 185 25.11 -4.41 -14.24
C ILE A 185 26.59 -4.26 -14.55
N GLU A 186 27.45 -5.11 -14.00
CA GLU A 186 28.90 -5.06 -14.20
C GLU A 186 29.29 -5.15 -15.68
N ALA A 187 28.67 -6.08 -16.42
CA ALA A 187 28.89 -6.25 -17.85
C ALA A 187 28.53 -5.00 -18.70
N ASN A 188 27.72 -4.09 -18.17
CA ASN A 188 27.28 -2.87 -18.84
C ASN A 188 27.68 -1.58 -18.10
N ALA A 189 28.61 -1.67 -17.15
CA ALA A 189 29.02 -0.53 -16.33
C ALA A 189 29.46 0.68 -17.17
N GLY A 190 29.00 1.87 -16.79
CA GLY A 190 29.30 3.13 -17.48
C GLY A 190 28.55 3.34 -18.80
N ALA A 191 27.78 2.35 -19.28
CA ALA A 191 26.98 2.49 -20.49
C ALA A 191 25.51 2.87 -20.16
N ARG A 192 24.84 3.53 -21.08
CA ARG A 192 23.45 3.97 -20.93
C ARG A 192 22.60 3.58 -22.15
N PRO A 193 21.34 3.20 -21.96
CA PRO A 193 20.43 2.99 -23.08
C PRO A 193 20.07 4.33 -23.75
N GLU A 194 19.77 4.28 -25.04
CA GLU A 194 19.14 5.40 -25.72
C GLU A 194 17.80 5.71 -25.05
N PRO A 195 17.48 7.01 -24.82
CA PRO A 195 16.22 7.40 -24.22
C PRO A 195 15.00 6.93 -25.02
N VAL A 196 14.03 6.34 -24.34
CA VAL A 196 12.75 5.95 -24.93
C VAL A 196 11.74 7.09 -24.70
N ALA A 197 11.05 7.50 -25.75
CA ALA A 197 9.99 8.50 -25.65
C ALA A 197 8.80 7.90 -24.87
N LEU A 198 8.56 8.38 -23.65
CA LEU A 198 7.47 7.96 -22.77
C LEU A 198 6.51 9.12 -22.53
N GLY A 199 5.23 8.89 -22.78
CA GLY A 199 4.17 9.83 -22.45
C GLY A 199 3.45 9.48 -21.15
N PRO A 200 2.62 10.39 -20.63
CA PRO A 200 1.88 10.18 -19.39
C PRO A 200 0.85 9.06 -19.47
N GLY A 201 0.39 8.68 -20.67
CA GLY A 201 -0.55 7.59 -20.89
C GLY A 201 0.12 6.22 -21.04
N ASP A 202 1.45 6.13 -21.16
CA ASP A 202 2.15 4.85 -21.21
C ASP A 202 2.03 4.15 -19.84
N VAL A 203 1.75 2.83 -19.85
CA VAL A 203 1.62 2.05 -18.60
C VAL A 203 2.99 1.84 -17.98
N ALA A 204 3.14 2.25 -16.72
CA ALA A 204 4.37 2.10 -15.94
C ALA A 204 4.37 0.82 -15.11
N LEU A 205 3.20 0.46 -14.56
CA LEU A 205 3.03 -0.66 -13.65
C LEU A 205 1.76 -1.45 -13.99
N LEU A 206 1.81 -2.76 -13.78
CA LEU A 206 0.63 -3.59 -13.62
C LEU A 206 0.58 -4.08 -12.18
N THR A 207 -0.20 -3.40 -11.35
CA THR A 207 -0.33 -3.73 -9.94
C THR A 207 -1.55 -4.62 -9.73
N TYR A 208 -1.34 -5.86 -9.30
CA TYR A 208 -2.41 -6.82 -9.13
C TYR A 208 -3.17 -6.59 -7.83
N THR A 209 -4.49 -6.46 -7.95
CA THR A 209 -5.38 -6.32 -6.79
C THR A 209 -5.55 -7.65 -6.07
N SER A 210 -5.76 -7.63 -4.77
CA SER A 210 -5.89 -8.85 -3.93
C SER A 210 -7.19 -9.65 -4.15
N GLY A 211 -7.94 -9.36 -5.21
CA GLY A 211 -9.06 -10.18 -5.68
C GLY A 211 -10.08 -10.56 -4.62
N THR A 212 -10.67 -9.58 -3.92
CA THR A 212 -11.67 -9.86 -2.88
C THR A 212 -12.99 -10.38 -3.44
N THR A 213 -13.23 -10.26 -4.76
CA THR A 213 -14.47 -10.65 -5.44
C THR A 213 -14.26 -11.57 -6.64
N GLY A 214 -13.01 -12.02 -6.90
CA GLY A 214 -12.70 -12.82 -8.08
C GLY A 214 -11.19 -13.01 -8.24
N PRO A 215 -10.72 -13.55 -9.38
CA PRO A 215 -9.29 -13.65 -9.65
C PRO A 215 -8.64 -12.25 -9.64
N PRO A 216 -7.36 -12.16 -9.22
CA PRO A 216 -6.62 -10.89 -9.23
C PRO A 216 -6.64 -10.23 -10.61
N LYS A 217 -6.72 -8.89 -10.63
CA LYS A 217 -6.73 -8.07 -11.84
C LYS A 217 -5.56 -7.11 -11.83
N GLY A 218 -4.83 -6.99 -12.94
CA GLY A 218 -3.74 -6.03 -13.08
C GLY A 218 -4.28 -4.63 -13.39
N ALA A 219 -4.26 -3.72 -12.42
CA ALA A 219 -4.56 -2.31 -12.65
C ALA A 219 -3.43 -1.65 -13.45
N MET A 220 -3.78 -0.87 -14.47
CA MET A 220 -2.84 -0.20 -15.37
C MET A 220 -2.43 1.17 -14.79
N ASN A 221 -1.46 1.21 -13.88
CA ASN A 221 -0.94 2.49 -13.39
C ASN A 221 -0.02 3.11 -14.46
N THR A 222 -0.44 4.21 -15.06
CA THR A 222 0.34 4.90 -16.09
C THR A 222 1.47 5.73 -15.48
N HIS A 223 2.44 6.13 -16.29
CA HIS A 223 3.48 7.07 -15.86
C HIS A 223 2.91 8.39 -15.34
N GLY A 224 1.83 8.88 -15.96
CA GLY A 224 1.13 10.08 -15.50
C GLY A 224 0.48 9.89 -14.12
N ASN A 225 -0.12 8.73 -13.85
CA ASN A 225 -0.66 8.40 -12.53
C ASN A 225 0.45 8.35 -11.48
N VAL A 226 1.57 7.66 -11.78
CA VAL A 226 2.72 7.55 -10.87
C VAL A 226 3.28 8.92 -10.53
N VAL A 227 3.52 9.78 -11.53
CA VAL A 227 4.10 11.12 -11.30
C VAL A 227 3.17 12.00 -10.49
N ILE A 228 1.89 12.07 -10.86
CA ILE A 228 0.96 12.99 -10.17
C ILE A 228 0.72 12.55 -8.72
N ASP A 229 0.59 11.25 -8.44
CA ASP A 229 0.33 10.80 -7.08
C ASP A 229 1.60 10.90 -6.19
N SER A 230 2.79 10.67 -6.76
CA SER A 230 4.07 10.96 -6.08
C SER A 230 4.21 12.44 -5.74
N GLN A 231 3.79 13.33 -6.63
CA GLN A 231 3.77 14.77 -6.41
C GLN A 231 2.71 15.17 -5.38
N ILE A 232 1.52 14.53 -5.39
CA ILE A 232 0.48 14.70 -4.37
C ILE A 232 1.07 14.43 -2.97
N PHE A 233 1.74 13.30 -2.78
CA PHE A 233 2.38 12.98 -1.51
C PHE A 233 3.44 14.01 -1.12
N ARG A 234 4.30 14.43 -2.07
CA ARG A 234 5.34 15.43 -1.82
C ARG A 234 4.76 16.74 -1.29
N GLU A 235 3.76 17.28 -1.98
CA GLU A 235 3.12 18.53 -1.61
C GLU A 235 2.31 18.41 -0.31
N TRP A 236 1.51 17.34 -0.18
CA TRP A 236 0.64 17.14 0.98
C TRP A 236 1.42 16.93 2.27
N PHE A 237 2.57 16.27 2.18
CA PHE A 237 3.46 16.09 3.33
C PHE A 237 4.39 17.27 3.57
N HIS A 238 4.28 18.34 2.79
CA HIS A 238 5.21 19.46 2.87
C HIS A 238 6.66 18.97 2.95
N MET A 239 7.08 18.17 1.95
CA MET A 239 8.41 17.57 1.94
C MET A 239 9.50 18.61 1.85
N GLU A 240 10.45 18.55 2.77
CA GLU A 240 11.59 19.45 2.89
C GLU A 240 12.91 18.69 2.72
N ASP A 241 14.02 19.41 2.54
CA ASP A 241 15.35 18.80 2.33
C ASP A 241 15.83 17.91 3.49
N GLY A 242 15.32 18.14 4.71
CA GLY A 242 15.65 17.34 5.90
C GLY A 242 14.84 16.05 6.05
N ASP A 243 13.82 15.85 5.23
CA ASP A 243 12.94 14.69 5.36
C ASP A 243 13.61 13.39 4.93
N VAL A 244 13.28 12.32 5.66
CA VAL A 244 13.75 10.95 5.42
C VAL A 244 12.54 10.02 5.46
N ILE A 245 12.38 9.21 4.42
CA ILE A 245 11.23 8.32 4.23
C ILE A 245 11.55 6.94 4.80
N LEU A 246 10.70 6.43 5.68
CA LEU A 246 10.80 5.08 6.22
C LEU A 246 9.95 4.12 5.37
N GLY A 247 10.61 3.21 4.67
CA GLY A 247 9.99 2.25 3.74
C GLY A 247 9.40 1.01 4.42
N ILE A 248 8.36 1.17 5.24
CA ILE A 248 7.68 0.08 5.96
C ILE A 248 6.78 -0.74 5.02
N ALA A 249 5.94 -0.08 4.22
CA ALA A 249 5.04 -0.79 3.34
C ALA A 249 5.82 -1.59 2.27
N PRO A 250 5.37 -2.81 1.94
CA PRO A 250 6.02 -3.62 0.92
C PRO A 250 6.08 -2.90 -0.43
N LEU A 251 7.24 -2.90 -1.09
CA LEU A 251 7.45 -2.22 -2.38
C LEU A 251 6.67 -2.89 -3.53
N PHE A 252 6.27 -4.15 -3.38
CA PHE A 252 5.40 -4.80 -4.36
C PHE A 252 3.92 -4.37 -4.25
N HIS A 253 3.55 -3.62 -3.21
CA HIS A 253 2.22 -3.05 -3.04
C HIS A 253 2.20 -1.59 -3.48
N ILE A 254 1.04 -1.13 -4.00
CA ILE A 254 0.92 0.23 -4.54
C ILE A 254 1.32 1.32 -3.53
N THR A 255 1.06 1.12 -2.24
CA THR A 255 1.48 2.05 -1.19
C THR A 255 3.01 2.18 -1.13
N GLY A 256 3.75 1.06 -1.13
CA GLY A 256 5.21 1.08 -1.14
C GLY A 256 5.79 1.64 -2.43
N LEU A 257 5.15 1.35 -3.58
CA LEU A 257 5.56 1.89 -4.87
C LEU A 257 5.44 3.41 -4.94
N ILE A 258 4.37 3.98 -4.44
CA ILE A 258 4.07 5.41 -4.64
C ILE A 258 4.42 6.23 -3.40
N ALA A 259 3.91 5.88 -2.22
CA ALA A 259 4.17 6.66 -1.01
C ALA A 259 5.60 6.50 -0.46
N HIS A 260 6.36 5.53 -0.97
CA HIS A 260 7.78 5.38 -0.64
C HIS A 260 8.67 5.65 -1.86
N VAL A 261 8.70 4.76 -2.86
CA VAL A 261 9.59 4.94 -4.02
C VAL A 261 9.21 6.19 -4.82
N GLY A 262 7.96 6.33 -5.23
CA GLY A 262 7.50 7.50 -5.98
C GLY A 262 7.75 8.82 -5.25
N LEU A 263 7.44 8.87 -3.94
CA LEU A 263 7.72 10.03 -3.10
C LEU A 263 9.22 10.34 -3.03
N ALA A 264 10.08 9.31 -2.84
CA ALA A 264 11.52 9.48 -2.80
C ALA A 264 12.06 10.04 -4.12
N LEU A 265 11.60 9.53 -5.27
CA LEU A 265 11.97 10.02 -6.59
C LEU A 265 11.49 11.47 -6.82
N SER A 266 10.28 11.82 -6.39
CA SER A 266 9.70 13.17 -6.57
C SER A 266 10.36 14.21 -5.66
N ALA A 267 10.54 13.88 -4.38
CA ALA A 267 11.14 14.76 -3.39
C ALA A 267 12.68 14.80 -3.48
N GLY A 268 13.31 13.77 -4.03
CA GLY A 268 14.77 13.57 -3.94
C GLY A 268 15.19 13.31 -2.49
N ALA A 269 14.35 12.65 -1.70
CA ALA A 269 14.57 12.37 -0.29
C ALA A 269 15.05 10.92 -0.07
N PRO A 270 15.91 10.65 0.94
CA PRO A 270 16.35 9.31 1.26
C PRO A 270 15.19 8.38 1.64
N LEU A 271 15.18 7.18 1.07
CA LEU A 271 14.27 6.08 1.38
C LEU A 271 15.02 4.99 2.14
N ILE A 272 14.64 4.75 3.39
CA ILE A 272 15.18 3.67 4.21
C ILE A 272 14.49 2.36 3.84
N LEU A 273 15.25 1.33 3.53
CA LEU A 273 14.77 -0.03 3.26
C LEU A 273 15.42 -1.02 4.24
N ALA A 274 14.64 -2.00 4.71
CA ALA A 274 15.05 -2.98 5.71
C ALA A 274 14.62 -4.41 5.34
N TYR A 275 14.69 -4.78 4.08
CA TYR A 275 14.33 -6.09 3.56
C TYR A 275 12.87 -6.46 3.80
N ARG A 276 12.46 -6.64 5.05
CA ARG A 276 11.09 -6.89 5.49
C ARG A 276 10.83 -6.17 6.81
N PHE A 277 9.57 -5.97 7.12
CA PHE A 277 9.19 -5.34 8.37
C PHE A 277 9.58 -6.23 9.57
N ASP A 278 10.34 -5.65 10.47
CA ASP A 278 10.59 -6.11 11.84
C ASP A 278 10.42 -4.92 12.78
N PRO A 279 9.60 -5.01 13.84
CA PRO A 279 9.28 -3.85 14.69
C PRO A 279 10.51 -3.24 15.36
N ALA A 280 11.43 -4.06 15.86
CA ALA A 280 12.60 -3.59 16.60
C ALA A 280 13.61 -2.94 15.64
N GLU A 281 13.90 -3.59 14.50
CA GLU A 281 14.80 -3.04 13.50
C GLU A 281 14.22 -1.77 12.86
N THR A 282 12.92 -1.76 12.58
CA THR A 282 12.24 -0.59 12.04
C THR A 282 12.35 0.61 12.99
N ALA A 283 12.10 0.40 14.28
CA ALA A 283 12.23 1.44 15.31
C ALA A 283 13.69 1.93 15.45
N ARG A 284 14.66 1.01 15.40
CA ARG A 284 16.09 1.35 15.41
C ARG A 284 16.45 2.24 14.20
N LEU A 285 15.96 1.92 13.02
CA LEU A 285 16.24 2.70 11.81
C LEU A 285 15.57 4.08 11.84
N VAL A 286 14.39 4.21 12.49
CA VAL A 286 13.79 5.53 12.74
C VAL A 286 14.75 6.40 13.53
N GLU A 287 15.30 5.90 14.63
CA GLU A 287 16.21 6.63 15.50
C GLU A 287 17.55 6.93 14.82
N VAL A 288 18.17 5.92 14.17
CA VAL A 288 19.49 6.04 13.52
C VAL A 288 19.46 7.06 12.37
N HIS A 289 18.42 7.06 11.58
CA HIS A 289 18.31 7.92 10.39
C HIS A 289 17.49 9.19 10.59
N GLY A 290 16.85 9.35 11.75
CA GLY A 290 15.93 10.46 12.00
C GLY A 290 14.76 10.45 11.01
N ALA A 291 14.17 9.27 10.75
CA ALA A 291 13.08 9.15 9.79
C ALA A 291 11.90 10.05 10.18
N THR A 292 11.41 10.84 9.22
CA THR A 292 10.35 11.83 9.45
C THR A 292 9.00 11.44 8.84
N VAL A 293 9.02 10.63 7.79
CA VAL A 293 7.84 10.25 6.99
C VAL A 293 7.66 8.76 7.00
N SER A 294 6.44 8.29 7.25
CA SER A 294 6.06 6.89 7.03
C SER A 294 4.61 6.75 6.59
N VAL A 295 4.36 5.77 5.72
CA VAL A 295 3.02 5.35 5.32
C VAL A 295 2.95 3.83 5.43
N ALA A 296 2.12 3.31 6.34
CA ALA A 296 2.05 1.88 6.58
C ALA A 296 0.64 1.42 6.96
N ALA A 297 0.42 0.11 7.00
CA ALA A 297 -0.79 -0.46 7.59
C ALA A 297 -0.78 -0.27 9.11
N ILE A 298 -1.97 -0.16 9.70
CA ILE A 298 -2.14 0.02 11.16
C ILE A 298 -1.45 -1.08 11.98
N THR A 299 -1.40 -2.29 11.45
CA THR A 299 -0.73 -3.44 12.10
C THR A 299 0.76 -3.25 12.32
N ALA A 300 1.45 -2.52 11.43
CA ALA A 300 2.86 -2.19 11.62
C ALA A 300 3.04 -1.22 12.81
N TYR A 301 2.21 -0.20 12.90
CA TYR A 301 2.24 0.73 14.04
C TYR A 301 1.87 0.06 15.36
N LEU A 302 0.89 -0.85 15.36
CA LEU A 302 0.57 -1.67 16.54
C LEU A 302 1.76 -2.54 16.99
N ALA A 303 2.47 -3.14 16.05
CA ALA A 303 3.67 -3.93 16.37
C ALA A 303 4.81 -3.08 16.95
N MET A 304 4.93 -1.81 16.51
CA MET A 304 5.90 -0.86 17.07
C MET A 304 5.52 -0.35 18.47
N LEU A 305 4.26 -0.47 18.90
CA LEU A 305 3.81 -0.12 20.25
C LEU A 305 4.24 -1.13 21.33
N ARG A 306 4.92 -2.22 20.98
CA ARG A 306 5.39 -3.19 21.97
C ARG A 306 6.31 -2.53 22.99
N ASP A 307 6.16 -2.89 24.26
CA ASP A 307 6.92 -2.27 25.36
C ASP A 307 8.42 -2.45 25.21
N ASP A 308 8.86 -3.61 24.71
CA ASP A 308 10.27 -3.91 24.47
C ASP A 308 10.89 -3.10 23.33
N VAL A 309 10.09 -2.63 22.38
CA VAL A 309 10.50 -1.75 21.27
C VAL A 309 10.61 -0.30 21.78
N LEU A 310 9.53 0.24 22.37
CA LEU A 310 9.48 1.63 22.84
C LEU A 310 10.43 1.92 24.00
N ALA A 311 10.80 0.90 24.81
CA ALA A 311 11.78 1.07 25.88
C ALA A 311 13.22 1.28 25.36
N ARG A 312 13.48 1.00 24.09
CA ARG A 312 14.82 1.03 23.49
C ARG A 312 14.99 2.11 22.44
N HIS A 313 13.91 2.57 21.82
CA HIS A 313 13.96 3.43 20.63
C HIS A 313 13.02 4.61 20.72
N ASP A 314 13.48 5.78 20.24
CA ASP A 314 12.70 7.00 20.11
C ASP A 314 12.10 7.11 18.70
N LEU A 315 10.77 7.20 18.62
CA LEU A 315 10.04 7.35 17.37
C LEU A 315 9.60 8.81 17.09
N SER A 316 9.96 9.76 17.95
CA SER A 316 9.44 11.14 17.92
C SER A 316 9.80 11.91 16.64
N SER A 317 10.82 11.46 15.90
CA SER A 317 11.17 12.03 14.58
C SER A 317 10.10 11.80 13.51
N LEU A 318 9.22 10.77 13.64
CA LEU A 318 8.17 10.44 12.68
C LEU A 318 7.01 11.47 12.68
N THR A 319 7.28 12.71 12.36
CA THR A 319 6.27 13.80 12.42
C THR A 319 5.18 13.68 11.36
N LYS A 320 5.44 12.95 10.27
CA LYS A 320 4.56 12.76 9.11
C LYS A 320 4.16 11.28 8.96
N ALA A 321 3.51 10.73 10.03
CA ALA A 321 3.07 9.34 10.06
C ALA A 321 1.63 9.18 9.56
N TYR A 322 1.43 8.31 8.57
CA TYR A 322 0.14 8.00 7.96
C TYR A 322 -0.15 6.51 7.96
N SER A 323 -1.41 6.16 8.13
CA SER A 323 -1.86 4.77 8.01
C SER A 323 -3.02 4.63 7.05
N GLY A 324 -2.90 3.64 6.16
CA GLY A 324 -3.89 3.34 5.13
C GLY A 324 -4.03 1.83 4.88
N GLY A 325 -4.91 1.49 3.93
CA GLY A 325 -5.17 0.10 3.53
C GLY A 325 -6.09 -0.68 4.47
N ALA A 326 -6.31 -0.20 5.69
CA ALA A 326 -7.30 -0.72 6.64
C ALA A 326 -7.81 0.43 7.53
N PRO A 327 -9.00 0.31 8.12
CA PRO A 327 -9.51 1.26 9.10
C PRO A 327 -8.58 1.38 10.30
N ILE A 328 -8.48 2.58 10.85
CA ILE A 328 -7.77 2.86 12.10
C ILE A 328 -8.80 3.00 13.21
N PRO A 329 -8.81 2.11 14.23
CA PRO A 329 -9.63 2.33 15.41
C PRO A 329 -9.18 3.62 16.12
N PRO A 330 -10.10 4.52 16.51
CA PRO A 330 -9.75 5.76 17.21
C PRO A 330 -8.87 5.55 18.45
N SER A 331 -9.20 4.52 19.24
CA SER A 331 -8.44 4.13 20.45
C SER A 331 -6.98 3.77 20.15
N VAL A 332 -6.72 3.15 19.00
CA VAL A 332 -5.34 2.78 18.57
C VAL A 332 -4.56 4.04 18.16
N ALA A 333 -5.18 4.95 17.42
CA ALA A 333 -4.53 6.21 17.02
C ALA A 333 -4.17 7.06 18.26
N GLU A 334 -5.08 7.15 19.24
CA GLU A 334 -4.86 7.86 20.51
C GLU A 334 -3.76 7.22 21.35
N GLU A 335 -3.75 5.89 21.44
CA GLU A 335 -2.72 5.15 22.18
C GLU A 335 -1.34 5.32 21.53
N PHE A 336 -1.26 5.30 20.19
CA PHE A 336 -0.02 5.55 19.48
C PHE A 336 0.52 6.96 19.76
N GLU A 337 -0.33 7.99 19.61
CA GLU A 337 0.05 9.38 19.89
C GLU A 337 0.45 9.58 21.37
N ARG A 338 -0.28 8.98 22.29
CA ARG A 338 0.01 9.08 23.74
C ARG A 338 1.35 8.47 24.12
N ARG A 339 1.73 7.34 23.49
CA ARG A 339 2.96 6.60 23.85
C ARG A 339 4.20 7.10 23.12
N THR A 340 4.06 7.57 21.90
CA THR A 340 5.18 7.98 21.04
C THR A 340 5.31 9.49 20.85
N GLY A 341 4.29 10.26 21.18
CA GLY A 341 4.18 11.68 20.81
C GLY A 341 3.89 11.91 19.32
N VAL A 342 3.78 10.85 18.53
CA VAL A 342 3.58 10.91 17.08
C VAL A 342 2.09 10.75 16.75
N ARG A 343 1.54 11.70 16.00
CA ARG A 343 0.16 11.63 15.51
C ARG A 343 0.07 10.72 14.29
N LEU A 344 -0.75 9.68 14.38
CA LEU A 344 -1.05 8.80 13.28
C LEU A 344 -2.25 9.33 12.49
N ARG A 345 -2.04 9.65 11.22
CA ARG A 345 -3.05 10.24 10.34
C ARG A 345 -3.64 9.19 9.40
N PRO A 346 -4.98 9.12 9.27
CA PRO A 346 -5.61 8.27 8.27
C PRO A 346 -5.30 8.70 6.84
N ALA A 347 -5.17 7.67 5.97
CA ALA A 347 -5.06 7.79 4.52
C ALA A 347 -5.98 6.76 3.86
N TYR A 348 -6.62 7.13 2.76
CA TYR A 348 -7.47 6.23 1.99
C TYR A 348 -7.11 6.28 0.51
N GLY A 349 -7.11 5.11 -0.09
CA GLY A 349 -6.88 4.90 -1.50
C GLY A 349 -6.90 3.42 -1.87
N LEU A 350 -6.77 3.16 -3.15
CA LEU A 350 -6.82 1.83 -3.74
C LEU A 350 -5.67 1.65 -4.75
N THR A 351 -5.48 0.45 -5.22
CA THR A 351 -4.60 0.17 -6.36
C THR A 351 -5.04 0.95 -7.59
N GLU A 352 -6.35 1.07 -7.76
CA GLU A 352 -7.02 1.77 -8.85
C GLU A 352 -6.93 3.30 -8.76
N THR A 353 -6.59 3.84 -7.59
CA THR A 353 -6.26 5.27 -7.40
C THR A 353 -4.76 5.52 -7.31
N THR A 354 -3.94 4.57 -7.74
CA THR A 354 -2.45 4.65 -7.74
C THR A 354 -1.86 4.97 -6.37
N SER A 355 -2.52 4.75 -5.29
CA SER A 355 -2.32 4.88 -3.87
C SER A 355 -3.34 5.83 -3.25
N ALA A 356 -3.00 7.08 -2.88
CA ALA A 356 -3.88 7.93 -2.10
C ALA A 356 -4.88 8.72 -2.95
N SER A 357 -6.13 8.72 -2.54
CA SER A 357 -7.18 9.63 -3.02
C SER A 357 -7.66 10.59 -1.94
N HIS A 358 -7.48 10.20 -0.66
CA HIS A 358 -7.84 11.02 0.50
C HIS A 358 -6.73 10.94 1.55
N LEU A 359 -6.35 12.08 2.09
CA LEU A 359 -5.35 12.21 3.12
C LEU A 359 -5.82 13.18 4.20
N THR A 360 -5.46 12.90 5.45
CA THR A 360 -5.65 13.87 6.53
C THR A 360 -4.60 14.99 6.38
N PRO A 361 -4.96 16.28 6.45
CA PRO A 361 -3.99 17.37 6.45
C PRO A 361 -2.94 17.22 7.55
N LEU A 362 -1.70 17.63 7.29
CA LEU A 362 -0.58 17.43 8.21
C LEU A 362 -0.81 18.12 9.56
N SER A 363 -1.35 19.36 9.55
CA SER A 363 -1.73 20.11 10.75
C SER A 363 -3.06 19.65 11.35
N GLY A 364 -3.91 18.97 10.54
CA GLY A 364 -5.27 18.59 10.90
C GLY A 364 -5.35 17.36 11.81
N ARG A 365 -6.54 17.16 12.37
CA ARG A 365 -6.93 15.94 13.09
C ARG A 365 -8.19 15.40 12.42
N ALA A 366 -8.16 14.14 12.00
CA ALA A 366 -9.34 13.47 11.45
C ALA A 366 -10.45 13.42 12.52
N PRO A 367 -11.67 13.89 12.22
CA PRO A 367 -12.79 13.79 13.15
C PRO A 367 -13.31 12.36 13.25
N THR A 368 -13.96 12.06 14.38
CA THR A 368 -14.68 10.81 14.60
C THR A 368 -16.17 11.05 14.40
N ASP A 369 -16.84 10.22 13.62
CA ASP A 369 -18.27 10.29 13.40
C ASP A 369 -19.04 9.92 14.67
N ALA A 370 -19.85 10.82 15.19
CA ALA A 370 -20.58 10.63 16.44
C ALA A 370 -21.62 9.48 16.38
N ALA A 371 -22.12 9.14 15.19
CA ALA A 371 -23.14 8.11 15.02
C ALA A 371 -22.56 6.69 14.92
N THR A 372 -21.38 6.54 14.30
CA THR A 372 -20.76 5.24 14.03
C THR A 372 -19.48 4.99 14.81
N GLY A 373 -18.86 6.02 15.40
CA GLY A 373 -17.54 5.93 16.01
C GLY A 373 -16.38 5.88 15.01
N ALA A 374 -16.66 5.87 13.71
CA ALA A 374 -15.64 5.73 12.68
C ALA A 374 -14.75 6.97 12.58
N LEU A 375 -13.44 6.78 12.52
CA LEU A 375 -12.49 7.85 12.22
C LEU A 375 -12.56 8.19 10.72
N ALA A 376 -12.61 9.49 10.39
CA ALA A 376 -12.55 9.95 9.00
C ALA A 376 -11.24 9.48 8.34
N VAL A 377 -11.32 9.12 7.06
CA VAL A 377 -10.15 8.57 6.33
C VAL A 377 -9.38 9.64 5.53
N GLY A 378 -9.77 10.89 5.64
CA GLY A 378 -9.13 12.04 5.01
C GLY A 378 -10.08 12.90 4.20
N LEU A 379 -9.50 13.90 3.57
CA LEU A 379 -10.11 14.80 2.58
C LEU A 379 -9.63 14.41 1.18
N PRO A 380 -10.42 14.66 0.12
CA PRO A 380 -9.93 14.49 -1.25
C PRO A 380 -8.62 15.25 -1.45
N VAL A 381 -7.63 14.59 -2.05
CA VAL A 381 -6.35 15.23 -2.40
C VAL A 381 -6.50 16.14 -3.63
N PHE A 382 -5.44 16.84 -4.04
CA PHE A 382 -5.47 17.74 -5.19
C PHE A 382 -6.12 17.12 -6.43
N ASN A 383 -6.90 17.90 -7.16
CA ASN A 383 -7.56 17.50 -8.41
C ASN A 383 -8.53 16.30 -8.27
N THR A 384 -8.86 15.90 -7.05
CA THR A 384 -9.72 14.75 -6.77
C THR A 384 -11.12 15.22 -6.39
N SER A 385 -12.12 14.58 -6.98
CA SER A 385 -13.51 14.72 -6.61
C SER A 385 -14.08 13.38 -6.15
N MET A 386 -15.06 13.44 -5.25
CA MET A 386 -15.77 12.27 -4.77
C MET A 386 -17.28 12.49 -4.79
N ARG A 387 -18.02 11.40 -4.92
CA ARG A 387 -19.48 11.36 -4.74
C ARG A 387 -19.84 10.12 -3.92
N ILE A 388 -20.92 10.20 -3.18
CA ILE A 388 -21.54 9.05 -2.53
C ILE A 388 -22.80 8.70 -3.32
N LEU A 389 -22.92 7.45 -3.78
CA LEU A 389 -23.95 7.00 -4.71
C LEU A 389 -24.88 5.97 -4.06
N ASP A 390 -26.17 6.05 -4.37
CA ASP A 390 -27.14 5.01 -4.04
C ASP A 390 -26.98 3.76 -4.94
N ASP A 391 -27.83 2.75 -4.74
CA ASP A 391 -27.80 1.52 -5.54
C ASP A 391 -28.22 1.75 -7.01
N ASP A 392 -28.87 2.87 -7.32
CA ASP A 392 -29.23 3.28 -8.70
C ASP A 392 -28.10 4.12 -9.35
N GLY A 393 -26.99 4.40 -8.63
CA GLY A 393 -25.88 5.22 -9.10
C GLY A 393 -26.15 6.73 -9.05
N ARG A 394 -27.14 7.18 -8.27
CA ARG A 394 -27.45 8.60 -8.09
C ARG A 394 -26.77 9.15 -6.84
N PRO A 395 -26.28 10.42 -6.87
CA PRO A 395 -25.73 11.03 -5.68
C PRO A 395 -26.76 11.10 -4.54
N VAL A 396 -26.31 10.73 -3.33
CA VAL A 396 -27.11 10.87 -2.10
C VAL A 396 -26.83 12.23 -1.43
N ALA A 397 -27.66 12.60 -0.45
CA ALA A 397 -27.45 13.82 0.32
C ALA A 397 -26.22 13.69 1.25
N THR A 398 -25.65 14.84 1.63
CA THR A 398 -24.56 14.90 2.60
C THR A 398 -24.95 14.23 3.92
N GLY A 399 -24.11 13.34 4.42
CA GLY A 399 -24.34 12.53 5.62
C GLY A 399 -25.07 11.21 5.37
N GLU A 400 -25.63 10.99 4.20
CA GLU A 400 -26.21 9.70 3.83
C GLU A 400 -25.13 8.71 3.37
N VAL A 401 -25.39 7.42 3.58
CA VAL A 401 -24.50 6.31 3.28
C VAL A 401 -24.75 5.76 1.87
N GLY A 402 -23.68 5.55 1.13
CA GLY A 402 -23.73 4.96 -0.21
C GLY A 402 -22.37 4.48 -0.69
N GLU A 403 -22.27 4.06 -1.95
CA GLU A 403 -21.00 3.66 -2.56
C GLU A 403 -20.13 4.88 -2.87
N VAL A 404 -18.85 4.81 -2.48
CA VAL A 404 -17.88 5.89 -2.75
C VAL A 404 -17.44 5.81 -4.20
N ALA A 405 -17.60 6.91 -4.93
CA ALA A 405 -17.13 7.08 -6.29
C ALA A 405 -16.08 8.19 -6.36
N ILE A 406 -14.97 7.96 -7.06
CA ILE A 406 -13.79 8.84 -7.08
C ILE A 406 -13.39 9.15 -8.52
N ALA A 407 -13.18 10.43 -8.82
CA ALA A 407 -12.55 10.87 -10.05
C ALA A 407 -11.33 11.74 -9.75
N GLY A 408 -10.27 11.55 -10.52
CA GLY A 408 -9.03 12.31 -10.37
C GLY A 408 -7.92 11.80 -11.29
N PRO A 409 -6.82 12.54 -11.43
CA PRO A 409 -5.73 12.19 -12.33
C PRO A 409 -4.93 10.95 -11.88
N GLN A 410 -5.08 10.51 -10.66
CA GLN A 410 -4.48 9.30 -10.10
C GLN A 410 -5.30 8.03 -10.41
N VAL A 411 -6.55 8.16 -10.86
CA VAL A 411 -7.40 7.01 -11.23
C VAL A 411 -6.83 6.35 -12.48
N VAL A 412 -6.64 5.03 -12.42
CA VAL A 412 -6.13 4.24 -13.55
C VAL A 412 -7.12 4.20 -14.71
N PRO A 413 -6.65 4.04 -15.97
CA PRO A 413 -7.55 3.93 -17.13
C PRO A 413 -8.34 2.61 -17.17
N GLY A 414 -7.93 1.59 -16.38
CA GLY A 414 -8.61 0.30 -16.31
C GLY A 414 -7.73 -0.86 -15.90
N TYR A 415 -8.21 -2.07 -16.18
CA TYR A 415 -7.53 -3.32 -15.91
C TYR A 415 -6.97 -3.95 -17.20
N TRP A 416 -5.78 -4.51 -17.11
CA TRP A 416 -5.06 -5.13 -18.22
C TRP A 416 -5.86 -6.27 -18.85
N ASN A 417 -6.15 -6.15 -20.15
CA ASN A 417 -6.92 -7.14 -20.92
C ASN A 417 -8.30 -7.51 -20.32
N LYS A 418 -8.92 -6.61 -19.55
CA LYS A 418 -10.20 -6.83 -18.87
C LYS A 418 -11.19 -5.67 -19.17
N PRO A 419 -11.67 -5.52 -20.41
CA PRO A 419 -12.52 -4.39 -20.78
C PRO A 419 -13.88 -4.40 -20.07
N GLU A 420 -14.46 -5.56 -19.80
CA GLU A 420 -15.76 -5.67 -19.12
C GLU A 420 -15.63 -5.25 -17.64
N GLU A 421 -14.61 -5.73 -16.92
CA GLU A 421 -14.33 -5.35 -15.54
C GLU A 421 -13.95 -3.87 -15.43
N THR A 422 -13.26 -3.34 -16.44
CA THR A 422 -12.94 -1.91 -16.55
C THR A 422 -14.22 -1.09 -16.67
N ALA A 423 -15.11 -1.43 -17.60
CA ALA A 423 -16.38 -0.73 -17.81
C ALA A 423 -17.33 -0.85 -16.60
N HIS A 424 -17.20 -1.92 -15.80
CA HIS A 424 -17.94 -2.08 -14.56
C HIS A 424 -17.42 -1.18 -13.44
N ALA A 425 -16.10 -1.09 -13.29
CA ALA A 425 -15.45 -0.37 -12.19
C ALA A 425 -15.27 1.12 -12.49
N ILE A 426 -15.02 1.50 -13.75
CA ILE A 426 -14.73 2.88 -14.13
C ILE A 426 -15.76 3.33 -15.15
N ARG A 427 -16.57 4.31 -14.76
CA ARG A 427 -17.66 4.87 -15.58
C ARG A 427 -17.43 6.36 -15.76
N ASP A 428 -17.35 6.81 -17.01
CA ASP A 428 -17.16 8.23 -17.35
C ASP A 428 -15.94 8.88 -16.64
N GLY A 429 -14.88 8.09 -16.41
CA GLY A 429 -13.66 8.53 -15.71
C GLY A 429 -13.77 8.53 -14.18
N GLU A 430 -14.86 8.02 -13.62
CA GLU A 430 -15.09 7.88 -12.19
C GLU A 430 -15.00 6.41 -11.77
N LEU A 431 -14.17 6.14 -10.76
CA LEU A 431 -13.98 4.82 -10.16
C LEU A 431 -15.10 4.56 -9.14
N LEU A 432 -15.84 3.49 -9.33
CA LEU A 432 -16.72 2.89 -8.33
C LEU A 432 -15.88 2.00 -7.43
N THR A 433 -15.67 2.41 -6.18
CA THR A 433 -14.66 1.78 -5.32
C THR A 433 -15.08 0.45 -4.73
N GLY A 434 -16.39 0.19 -4.68
CA GLY A 434 -16.96 -0.93 -3.93
C GLY A 434 -16.90 -0.76 -2.41
N ASP A 435 -16.38 0.38 -1.93
CA ASP A 435 -16.41 0.74 -0.52
C ASP A 435 -17.65 1.60 -0.25
N VAL A 436 -18.28 1.38 0.89
CA VAL A 436 -19.45 2.13 1.34
C VAL A 436 -19.00 3.16 2.37
N GLY A 437 -19.43 4.40 2.16
CA GLY A 437 -19.04 5.51 3.00
C GLY A 437 -20.09 6.61 3.04
N LYS A 438 -19.76 7.65 3.75
CA LYS A 438 -20.51 8.91 3.78
C LYS A 438 -19.54 10.08 3.85
N VAL A 439 -20.02 11.26 3.46
CA VAL A 439 -19.27 12.51 3.58
C VAL A 439 -20.04 13.46 4.49
N ASP A 440 -19.32 14.18 5.36
CA ASP A 440 -19.93 15.23 6.19
C ASP A 440 -19.98 16.59 5.49
N ALA A 441 -20.49 17.60 6.18
CA ALA A 441 -20.65 18.95 5.62
C ALA A 441 -19.32 19.65 5.31
N ASP A 442 -18.23 19.25 5.96
CA ASP A 442 -16.89 19.79 5.78
C ASP A 442 -16.11 19.03 4.69
N GLY A 443 -16.66 17.92 4.20
CA GLY A 443 -16.07 17.10 3.15
C GLY A 443 -15.19 15.96 3.63
N TRP A 444 -15.17 15.63 4.93
CA TRP A 444 -14.49 14.45 5.45
C TRP A 444 -15.19 13.17 5.01
N LEU A 445 -14.38 12.24 4.47
CA LEU A 445 -14.85 10.92 4.10
C LEU A 445 -14.75 9.93 5.27
N TYR A 446 -15.83 9.22 5.51
CA TYR A 446 -15.89 8.11 6.47
C TYR A 446 -16.20 6.83 5.72
N ILE A 447 -15.31 5.85 5.77
CA ILE A 447 -15.59 4.52 5.23
C ILE A 447 -16.32 3.71 6.30
N VAL A 448 -17.51 3.28 5.98
CA VAL A 448 -18.34 2.46 6.88
C VAL A 448 -17.90 1.00 6.78
N ASP A 449 -17.86 0.45 5.57
CA ASP A 449 -17.31 -0.89 5.28
C ASP A 449 -17.26 -1.14 3.75
N ARG A 450 -16.97 -2.37 3.36
CA ARG A 450 -17.13 -2.79 1.97
C ARG A 450 -18.54 -3.28 1.70
N LYS A 451 -19.12 -2.88 0.57
CA LYS A 451 -20.49 -3.27 0.15
C LYS A 451 -20.73 -4.78 0.26
N LYS A 452 -19.73 -5.59 -0.07
CA LYS A 452 -19.77 -7.07 -0.01
C LYS A 452 -19.57 -7.69 1.37
N ASP A 453 -19.02 -6.94 2.33
CA ASP A 453 -18.74 -7.43 3.68
C ASP A 453 -19.88 -7.11 4.66
N MET A 454 -20.88 -6.36 4.22
CA MET A 454 -22.09 -6.06 4.96
C MET A 454 -22.83 -7.34 5.34
N ILE A 455 -23.12 -7.48 6.63
CA ILE A 455 -23.85 -8.61 7.19
C ILE A 455 -25.33 -8.29 7.20
N VAL A 456 -26.17 -9.19 6.66
CA VAL A 456 -27.63 -9.03 6.65
C VAL A 456 -28.25 -9.92 7.71
N ALA A 457 -28.30 -9.44 8.96
CA ALA A 457 -28.85 -10.19 10.08
C ALA A 457 -30.35 -9.88 10.26
N SER A 458 -31.24 -10.83 9.98
CA SER A 458 -32.72 -10.66 10.07
C SER A 458 -33.24 -9.44 9.28
N GLY A 459 -32.62 -9.13 8.12
CA GLY A 459 -32.97 -7.95 7.31
C GLY A 459 -32.33 -6.65 7.77
N TYR A 460 -31.64 -6.63 8.89
CA TYR A 460 -30.86 -5.46 9.33
C TYR A 460 -29.45 -5.50 8.77
N LYS A 461 -29.00 -4.36 8.25
CA LYS A 461 -27.63 -4.18 7.78
C LYS A 461 -26.71 -3.95 8.99
N VAL A 462 -25.70 -4.80 9.15
CA VAL A 462 -24.67 -4.66 10.18
C VAL A 462 -23.32 -4.52 9.48
N TRP A 463 -22.62 -3.47 9.80
CA TRP A 463 -21.29 -3.21 9.28
C TRP A 463 -20.26 -3.84 10.21
N PRO A 464 -19.43 -4.79 9.73
CA PRO A 464 -18.38 -5.43 10.52
C PRO A 464 -17.53 -4.45 11.30
N ARG A 465 -17.12 -3.35 10.67
CA ARG A 465 -16.27 -2.33 11.28
C ARG A 465 -16.86 -1.72 12.54
N GLU A 466 -18.15 -1.38 12.53
CA GLU A 466 -18.82 -0.80 13.70
C GLU A 466 -18.72 -1.71 14.93
N VAL A 467 -18.75 -3.01 14.70
CA VAL A 467 -18.60 -4.01 15.78
C VAL A 467 -17.13 -4.18 16.16
N GLU A 468 -16.23 -4.19 15.17
CA GLU A 468 -14.78 -4.27 15.39
C GLU A 468 -14.28 -3.08 16.23
N ASP A 469 -14.70 -1.84 15.90
CA ASP A 469 -14.30 -0.63 16.62
C ASP A 469 -14.67 -0.72 18.11
N VAL A 470 -15.86 -1.24 18.44
CA VAL A 470 -16.27 -1.49 19.84
C VAL A 470 -15.43 -2.58 20.50
N ILE A 471 -15.13 -3.67 19.78
CA ILE A 471 -14.29 -4.76 20.33
C ILE A 471 -12.87 -4.25 20.61
N TYR A 472 -12.31 -3.36 19.78
CA TYR A 472 -10.99 -2.75 20.01
C TYR A 472 -10.92 -1.85 21.26
N GLU A 473 -12.05 -1.37 21.79
CA GLU A 473 -12.09 -0.64 23.05
C GLU A 473 -11.80 -1.53 24.26
N HIS A 474 -11.95 -2.84 24.10
CA HIS A 474 -11.71 -3.78 25.21
C HIS A 474 -10.20 -3.90 25.50
N PRO A 475 -9.75 -3.69 26.77
CA PRO A 475 -8.31 -3.59 27.11
C PRO A 475 -7.48 -4.83 26.79
N ALA A 476 -8.09 -6.01 26.78
CA ALA A 476 -7.42 -7.28 26.51
C ALA A 476 -7.24 -7.57 25.00
N VAL A 477 -7.99 -6.88 24.12
CA VAL A 477 -7.97 -7.15 22.67
C VAL A 477 -6.76 -6.51 22.01
N HIS A 478 -6.08 -7.30 21.19
CA HIS A 478 -5.00 -6.83 20.32
C HIS A 478 -5.52 -6.57 18.90
N GLU A 479 -6.23 -7.53 18.31
CA GLU A 479 -6.84 -7.40 16.97
C GLU A 479 -8.25 -8.00 16.98
N ALA A 480 -9.10 -7.45 16.10
CA ALA A 480 -10.46 -7.90 15.91
C ALA A 480 -10.84 -7.96 14.43
N ALA A 481 -11.62 -8.96 14.06
CA ALA A 481 -12.28 -9.05 12.76
C ALA A 481 -13.70 -9.59 12.94
N VAL A 482 -14.63 -9.04 12.18
CA VAL A 482 -16.04 -9.43 12.22
C VAL A 482 -16.49 -9.87 10.82
N VAL A 483 -17.23 -10.97 10.78
CA VAL A 483 -17.79 -11.54 9.53
C VAL A 483 -19.24 -11.98 9.73
N GLY A 484 -19.99 -12.06 8.63
CA GLY A 484 -21.26 -12.76 8.58
C GLY A 484 -21.04 -14.27 8.58
N ALA A 485 -21.74 -14.97 9.44
CA ALA A 485 -21.83 -16.42 9.43
C ALA A 485 -23.26 -16.84 9.07
N PRO A 486 -23.47 -17.95 8.33
CA PRO A 486 -24.80 -18.45 8.03
C PRO A 486 -25.63 -18.75 9.29
N ASP A 487 -26.89 -18.34 9.30
CA ASP A 487 -27.85 -18.59 10.38
C ASP A 487 -29.20 -19.00 9.80
N GLU A 488 -29.73 -20.16 10.15
CA GLU A 488 -30.96 -20.72 9.57
C GLU A 488 -32.20 -19.81 9.78
N TYR A 489 -32.23 -19.06 10.87
CA TYR A 489 -33.35 -18.18 11.21
C TYR A 489 -33.17 -16.74 10.71
N ARG A 490 -31.93 -16.23 10.68
CA ARG A 490 -31.61 -14.83 10.40
C ARG A 490 -31.02 -14.58 9.02
N GLY A 491 -30.75 -15.64 8.24
CA GLY A 491 -29.95 -15.59 7.03
C GLY A 491 -28.45 -15.51 7.37
N GLU A 492 -28.04 -14.44 8.02
CA GLU A 492 -26.69 -14.27 8.58
C GLU A 492 -26.73 -13.84 10.04
N THR A 493 -25.65 -14.13 10.76
CA THR A 493 -25.39 -13.65 12.11
C THR A 493 -24.00 -13.06 12.23
N VAL A 494 -23.79 -12.20 13.23
CA VAL A 494 -22.51 -11.54 13.49
C VAL A 494 -21.59 -12.48 14.27
N ARG A 495 -20.41 -12.80 13.71
CA ARG A 495 -19.35 -13.58 14.35
C ARG A 495 -18.07 -12.75 14.42
N ALA A 496 -17.44 -12.73 15.59
CA ALA A 496 -16.19 -12.01 15.81
C ALA A 496 -15.03 -12.98 16.01
N PHE A 497 -13.86 -12.59 15.54
CA PHE A 497 -12.57 -13.23 15.78
C PHE A 497 -11.63 -12.21 16.40
N VAL A 498 -10.94 -12.59 17.47
CA VAL A 498 -10.04 -11.69 18.17
C VAL A 498 -8.70 -12.36 18.47
N SER A 499 -7.63 -11.57 18.47
CA SER A 499 -6.39 -11.94 19.14
C SER A 499 -6.21 -11.08 20.39
N LEU A 500 -5.54 -11.60 21.39
CA LEU A 500 -5.37 -10.93 22.69
C LEU A 500 -3.96 -10.36 22.82
N LYS A 501 -3.84 -9.30 23.61
CA LYS A 501 -2.53 -8.75 24.00
C LYS A 501 -1.74 -9.81 24.79
N PRO A 502 -0.40 -9.78 24.75
CA PRO A 502 0.43 -10.72 25.49
C PRO A 502 0.08 -10.77 26.98
N GLY A 503 -0.21 -12.00 27.47
CA GLY A 503 -0.60 -12.25 28.87
C GLY A 503 -2.02 -11.85 29.25
N ALA A 504 -2.80 -11.29 28.33
CA ALA A 504 -4.21 -11.02 28.57
C ALA A 504 -5.06 -12.28 28.42
N HIS A 505 -6.14 -12.33 29.19
CA HIS A 505 -7.16 -13.38 29.09
C HIS A 505 -8.54 -12.74 29.15
N VAL A 506 -9.45 -13.21 28.31
CA VAL A 506 -10.85 -12.79 28.30
C VAL A 506 -11.70 -13.94 27.76
N GLU A 507 -12.83 -14.19 28.40
CA GLU A 507 -13.77 -15.21 27.92
C GLU A 507 -14.65 -14.64 26.79
N PRO A 508 -14.99 -15.43 25.78
CA PRO A 508 -15.86 -14.99 24.68
C PRO A 508 -17.16 -14.34 25.13
N GLY A 509 -17.77 -14.87 26.22
CA GLY A 509 -18.99 -14.33 26.80
C GLY A 509 -18.84 -12.92 27.38
N GLU A 510 -17.67 -12.57 27.90
CA GLU A 510 -17.34 -11.23 28.41
C GLU A 510 -17.29 -10.21 27.27
N LEU A 511 -16.63 -10.54 26.15
CA LEU A 511 -16.59 -9.69 24.95
C LEU A 511 -17.99 -9.48 24.35
N ILE A 512 -18.81 -10.53 24.32
CA ILE A 512 -20.21 -10.41 23.89
C ILE A 512 -20.99 -9.47 24.84
N GLY A 513 -20.77 -9.60 26.14
CA GLY A 513 -21.35 -8.70 27.15
C GLY A 513 -20.93 -7.25 26.94
N PHE A 514 -19.63 -7.04 26.73
CA PHE A 514 -19.04 -5.74 26.46
C PHE A 514 -19.67 -5.05 25.22
N CYS A 515 -19.88 -5.82 24.14
CA CYS A 515 -20.56 -5.34 22.95
C CYS A 515 -22.05 -5.02 23.21
N ARG A 516 -22.75 -5.83 24.02
CA ARG A 516 -24.17 -5.61 24.33
C ARG A 516 -24.46 -4.32 25.10
N GLU A 517 -23.51 -3.85 25.87
CA GLU A 517 -23.62 -2.58 26.59
C GLU A 517 -23.47 -1.36 25.69
N ARG A 518 -22.86 -1.54 24.47
CA ARG A 518 -22.44 -0.45 23.57
C ARG A 518 -23.12 -0.46 22.22
N LEU A 519 -23.65 -1.62 21.80
CA LEU A 519 -24.26 -1.82 20.49
C LEU A 519 -25.72 -2.24 20.59
N ALA A 520 -26.49 -1.90 19.57
CA ALA A 520 -27.84 -2.44 19.41
C ALA A 520 -27.80 -3.99 19.32
N ALA A 521 -28.80 -4.65 19.88
CA ALA A 521 -28.82 -6.10 20.05
C ALA A 521 -28.60 -6.91 18.74
N TYR A 522 -29.06 -6.39 17.60
CA TYR A 522 -28.90 -7.04 16.29
C TYR A 522 -27.46 -6.92 15.73
N LYS A 523 -26.66 -5.97 16.23
CA LYS A 523 -25.26 -5.77 15.86
C LYS A 523 -24.27 -6.59 16.71
N CYS A 524 -24.72 -7.03 17.90
CA CYS A 524 -23.84 -7.75 18.82
C CYS A 524 -23.41 -9.10 18.27
N PRO A 525 -22.13 -9.48 18.40
CA PRO A 525 -21.66 -10.81 18.03
C PRO A 525 -22.44 -11.90 18.79
N ARG A 526 -22.78 -12.98 18.08
CA ARG A 526 -23.38 -14.18 18.68
C ARG A 526 -22.32 -15.18 19.12
N SER A 527 -21.19 -15.15 18.47
CA SER A 527 -20.00 -15.92 18.83
C SER A 527 -18.76 -15.08 18.71
N VAL A 528 -17.80 -15.35 19.57
CA VAL A 528 -16.45 -14.77 19.53
C VAL A 528 -15.47 -15.92 19.62
N ASP A 529 -14.54 -15.98 18.68
CA ASP A 529 -13.44 -16.94 18.67
C ASP A 529 -12.14 -16.22 19.00
N VAL A 530 -11.41 -16.73 19.97
CA VAL A 530 -10.09 -16.23 20.33
C VAL A 530 -9.05 -17.05 19.58
N LEU A 531 -8.23 -16.37 18.78
CA LEU A 531 -7.14 -16.96 18.00
C LEU A 531 -5.80 -16.42 18.51
N ASP A 532 -4.74 -17.18 18.36
CA ASP A 532 -3.39 -16.72 18.68
C ASP A 532 -2.99 -15.53 17.77
N GLU A 533 -3.36 -15.61 16.50
CA GLU A 533 -3.14 -14.56 15.50
C GLU A 533 -4.25 -14.61 14.44
N LEU A 534 -4.70 -13.44 13.97
CA LEU A 534 -5.66 -13.35 12.86
C LEU A 534 -4.94 -13.54 11.52
N PRO A 535 -5.55 -14.23 10.53
CA PRO A 535 -4.96 -14.37 9.20
C PRO A 535 -4.83 -13.00 8.51
N LYS A 536 -3.65 -12.72 7.96
CA LYS A 536 -3.32 -11.42 7.34
C LYS A 536 -2.68 -11.57 5.98
N THR A 537 -2.85 -10.56 5.16
CA THR A 537 -1.99 -10.37 3.98
C THR A 537 -0.60 -9.92 4.41
N VAL A 538 0.38 -9.99 3.50
CA VAL A 538 1.74 -9.46 3.74
C VAL A 538 1.74 -7.97 4.05
N SER A 539 0.76 -7.24 3.54
CA SER A 539 0.56 -5.82 3.86
C SER A 539 -0.11 -5.58 5.23
N GLY A 540 -0.30 -6.63 6.03
CA GLY A 540 -0.90 -6.54 7.36
C GLY A 540 -2.43 -6.44 7.39
N LYS A 541 -3.12 -6.59 6.25
CA LYS A 541 -4.58 -6.53 6.19
C LYS A 541 -5.19 -7.87 6.57
N ILE A 542 -6.16 -7.87 7.48
CA ILE A 542 -6.86 -9.08 7.93
C ILE A 542 -7.65 -9.71 6.76
N LEU A 543 -7.51 -11.03 6.60
CA LEU A 543 -8.15 -11.84 5.55
C LEU A 543 -9.51 -12.35 6.02
N ARG A 544 -10.54 -11.49 6.03
CA ARG A 544 -11.91 -11.86 6.42
C ARG A 544 -12.46 -13.06 5.64
N ARG A 545 -12.01 -13.30 4.39
CA ARG A 545 -12.44 -14.46 3.61
C ARG A 545 -12.06 -15.77 4.27
N GLU A 546 -10.85 -15.90 4.77
CA GLU A 546 -10.39 -17.11 5.45
C GLU A 546 -11.17 -17.36 6.75
N LEU A 547 -11.52 -16.28 7.47
CA LEU A 547 -12.36 -16.35 8.68
C LEU A 547 -13.79 -16.79 8.37
N ARG A 548 -14.34 -16.43 7.20
CA ARG A 548 -15.67 -16.91 6.76
C ARG A 548 -15.68 -18.40 6.42
N GLU A 549 -14.59 -18.91 5.85
CA GLU A 549 -14.49 -20.33 5.48
C GLU A 549 -14.38 -21.25 6.72
N THR A 550 -14.01 -20.70 7.88
CA THR A 550 -14.01 -21.40 9.17
C THR A 550 -15.33 -21.26 9.94
N SER A 551 -16.33 -20.62 9.32
CA SER A 551 -17.61 -20.26 9.96
C SER A 551 -18.70 -21.29 9.72
#